data_40693dad60ab3bb1c98290fe275e8fa5
#
_entry.id   40693dad60ab3bb1c98290fe275e8fa5
#
_cell.length_a   1.000
_cell.length_b   1.000
_cell.length_c   1.000
_cell.angle_alpha   90.00
_cell.angle_beta   90.00
_cell.angle_gamma   90.00
#
_symmetry.space_group_name_H-M   'P 1'
#
loop_
_entity.id
_entity.type
_entity.pdbx_description
1 polymer ?
#
loop_
_entity_poly.entity_id
_entity_poly.type
_entity_poly.pdbx_seq_one_letter_code
_entity_poly.pdbx_strand_id
1 'polypeptide(L)'
;SVFCPYGIDTAEITMLARELLNLVGLNIDWVITPVANCFSKGNHLGIQPHGIVDSYDMMLDDIEDITGVRLDLTYNRKGAEILYVPPSGDIFATPGNYTLMGQLMLFHELGLDYTVSTFNSEGGNFGLFTSNEMMKRLNQKIYAEAKRLGVKFIIGGECGHMWRVINQYMDTMNGPADFLEVPKSPITGTVFENARSTKMIHVTEFTADIIRHNKIKLDPSRNAGIV
;
A
#
# COMPACT_ATOMS: atom_id res chain seq x y z
N SER A 1 -16.81 16.06 -12.10
CA SER A 1 -16.21 16.96 -11.09
C SER A 1 -17.30 17.53 -10.18
N VAL A 2 -17.08 17.52 -8.87
CA VAL A 2 -18.02 18.04 -7.86
C VAL A 2 -18.37 19.52 -8.11
N PHE A 3 -17.47 20.24 -8.76
CA PHE A 3 -17.63 21.68 -9.05
C PHE A 3 -18.22 21.97 -10.43
N CYS A 4 -18.50 20.96 -11.22
CA CYS A 4 -19.11 21.19 -12.54
C CYS A 4 -20.61 21.49 -12.40
N PRO A 5 -21.11 22.69 -12.77
CA PRO A 5 -22.51 23.04 -12.62
C PRO A 5 -23.45 22.20 -13.51
N TYR A 6 -22.90 21.52 -14.51
CA TYR A 6 -23.65 20.64 -15.43
C TYR A 6 -23.54 19.17 -15.04
N GLY A 7 -22.93 18.83 -13.90
CA GLY A 7 -22.78 17.44 -13.44
C GLY A 7 -21.82 16.58 -14.29
N ILE A 8 -20.98 17.21 -15.13
CA ILE A 8 -20.04 16.48 -15.98
C ILE A 8 -18.90 15.92 -15.13
N ASP A 9 -18.66 14.60 -15.20
CA ASP A 9 -17.50 13.99 -14.58
C ASP A 9 -16.27 14.09 -15.48
N THR A 10 -15.45 15.11 -15.22
CA THR A 10 -14.22 15.35 -15.96
C THR A 10 -13.16 14.26 -15.71
N ALA A 11 -13.24 13.50 -14.61
CA ALA A 11 -12.33 12.41 -14.35
C ALA A 11 -12.61 11.21 -15.27
N GLU A 12 -13.88 10.88 -15.49
CA GLU A 12 -14.27 9.85 -16.47
C GLU A 12 -13.87 10.22 -17.89
N ILE A 13 -14.11 11.49 -18.30
CA ILE A 13 -13.67 11.97 -19.63
C ILE A 13 -12.16 11.82 -19.78
N THR A 14 -11.40 12.23 -18.76
CA THR A 14 -9.93 12.12 -18.79
C THR A 14 -9.49 10.65 -18.86
N MET A 15 -10.15 9.77 -18.13
CA MET A 15 -9.85 8.35 -18.14
C MET A 15 -10.12 7.72 -19.49
N LEU A 16 -11.27 8.04 -20.11
CA LEU A 16 -11.60 7.58 -21.46
C LEU A 16 -10.59 8.09 -22.50
N ALA A 17 -10.19 9.36 -22.41
CA ALA A 17 -9.18 9.90 -23.29
C ALA A 17 -7.82 9.16 -23.17
N ARG A 18 -7.39 8.83 -21.95
CA ARG A 18 -6.19 8.01 -21.72
C ARG A 18 -6.31 6.61 -22.32
N GLU A 19 -7.46 5.97 -22.16
CA GLU A 19 -7.71 4.66 -22.78
C GLU A 19 -7.63 4.70 -24.30
N LEU A 20 -8.25 5.73 -24.93
CA LEU A 20 -8.18 5.90 -26.37
C LEU A 20 -6.74 6.17 -26.85
N LEU A 21 -6.00 7.02 -26.17
CA LEU A 21 -4.58 7.26 -26.49
C LEU A 21 -3.74 6.00 -26.34
N ASN A 22 -3.98 5.21 -25.29
CA ASN A 22 -3.30 3.94 -25.08
C ASN A 22 -3.60 2.93 -26.20
N LEU A 23 -4.87 2.84 -26.65
CA LEU A 23 -5.28 1.92 -27.72
C LEU A 23 -4.64 2.24 -29.07
N VAL A 24 -4.38 3.53 -29.34
CA VAL A 24 -3.73 3.97 -30.60
C VAL A 24 -2.21 4.10 -30.46
N GLY A 25 -1.64 3.70 -29.34
CA GLY A 25 -0.18 3.72 -29.10
C GLY A 25 0.41 5.12 -28.88
N LEU A 26 -0.41 6.12 -28.60
CA LEU A 26 0.02 7.50 -28.31
C LEU A 26 0.30 7.69 -26.82
N ASN A 27 1.21 6.90 -26.29
CA ASN A 27 1.66 7.00 -24.91
C ASN A 27 3.01 7.73 -24.81
N ILE A 28 3.25 8.33 -23.65
CA ILE A 28 4.52 9.00 -23.35
C ILE A 28 5.39 7.98 -22.58
N ASP A 29 6.62 7.74 -23.01
CA ASP A 29 7.51 6.71 -22.46
C ASP A 29 7.69 6.81 -20.94
N TRP A 30 7.84 8.01 -20.40
CA TRP A 30 8.00 8.22 -18.96
C TRP A 30 6.73 7.92 -18.15
N VAL A 31 5.56 7.80 -18.79
CA VAL A 31 4.31 7.31 -18.15
C VAL A 31 4.21 5.79 -18.26
N ILE A 32 4.57 5.22 -19.41
CA ILE A 32 4.47 3.78 -19.67
C ILE A 32 5.54 3.00 -18.92
N THR A 33 6.75 3.54 -18.78
CA THR A 33 7.85 2.85 -18.10
C THR A 33 7.51 2.49 -16.65
N PRO A 34 6.99 3.40 -15.79
CA PRO A 34 6.53 3.02 -14.45
C PRO A 34 5.46 1.92 -14.44
N VAL A 35 4.51 1.97 -15.38
CA VAL A 35 3.48 0.93 -15.50
C VAL A 35 4.11 -0.43 -15.86
N ALA A 36 5.00 -0.46 -16.84
CA ALA A 36 5.73 -1.67 -17.23
C ALA A 36 6.59 -2.21 -16.08
N ASN A 37 7.22 -1.34 -15.32
CA ASN A 37 8.00 -1.69 -14.13
C ASN A 37 7.11 -2.33 -13.05
N CYS A 38 5.92 -1.80 -12.78
CA CYS A 38 4.96 -2.41 -11.85
C CYS A 38 4.58 -3.83 -12.27
N PHE A 39 4.46 -4.10 -13.58
CA PHE A 39 4.17 -5.44 -14.07
C PHE A 39 5.37 -6.38 -13.96
N SER A 40 6.57 -5.91 -14.31
CA SER A 40 7.77 -6.75 -14.40
C SER A 40 8.51 -6.91 -13.08
N LYS A 41 8.51 -5.88 -12.21
CA LYS A 41 9.28 -5.81 -10.96
C LYS A 41 8.43 -5.60 -9.70
N GLY A 42 7.14 -5.30 -9.85
CA GLY A 42 6.24 -5.06 -8.74
C GLY A 42 6.36 -3.68 -8.08
N ASN A 43 7.16 -2.79 -8.66
CA ASN A 43 7.30 -1.40 -8.22
C ASN A 43 7.56 -0.48 -9.42
N HIS A 44 7.13 0.78 -9.34
CA HIS A 44 7.19 1.72 -10.46
C HIS A 44 8.63 2.13 -10.85
N LEU A 45 9.58 2.00 -9.93
CA LEU A 45 10.99 2.34 -10.17
C LEU A 45 11.76 1.22 -10.89
N GLY A 46 11.18 0.01 -10.96
CA GLY A 46 11.83 -1.14 -11.61
C GLY A 46 12.97 -1.75 -10.76
N ILE A 47 12.96 -1.50 -9.46
CA ILE A 47 13.97 -2.02 -8.53
C ILE A 47 13.82 -3.54 -8.39
N GLN A 48 14.96 -4.24 -8.39
CA GLN A 48 15.00 -5.68 -8.18
C GLN A 48 14.73 -6.05 -6.71
N PRO A 49 14.29 -7.28 -6.42
CA PRO A 49 13.98 -7.71 -5.05
C PRO A 49 15.12 -7.50 -4.04
N HIS A 50 16.39 -7.71 -4.42
CA HIS A 50 17.53 -7.46 -3.54
C HIS A 50 17.68 -5.98 -3.19
N GLY A 51 17.48 -5.07 -4.15
CA GLY A 51 17.55 -3.63 -3.88
C GLY A 51 16.40 -3.14 -2.98
N ILE A 52 15.26 -3.84 -2.96
CA ILE A 52 14.19 -3.58 -1.99
C ILE A 52 14.66 -3.99 -0.58
N VAL A 53 15.28 -5.16 -0.44
CA VAL A 53 15.84 -5.63 0.83
C VAL A 53 16.91 -4.66 1.32
N ASP A 54 17.88 -4.30 0.47
CA ASP A 54 18.94 -3.35 0.82
C ASP A 54 18.38 -2.01 1.32
N SER A 55 17.32 -1.51 0.69
CA SER A 55 16.69 -0.25 1.12
C SER A 55 15.99 -0.38 2.48
N TYR A 56 15.35 -1.50 2.76
CA TYR A 56 14.79 -1.76 4.08
C TYR A 56 15.88 -1.92 5.13
N ASP A 57 16.94 -2.66 4.83
CA ASP A 57 18.04 -2.89 5.78
C ASP A 57 18.71 -1.56 6.18
N MET A 58 18.90 -0.63 5.22
CA MET A 58 19.35 0.73 5.53
C MET A 58 18.38 1.47 6.48
N MET A 59 17.08 1.37 6.24
CA MET A 59 16.08 1.99 7.14
C MET A 59 16.08 1.35 8.53
N LEU A 60 16.29 0.04 8.62
CA LEU A 60 16.38 -0.66 9.91
C LEU A 60 17.63 -0.25 10.69
N ASP A 61 18.75 -0.04 10.01
CA ASP A 61 19.98 0.51 10.60
C ASP A 61 19.75 1.94 11.10
N ASP A 62 19.10 2.80 10.31
CA ASP A 62 18.73 4.17 10.73
C ASP A 62 17.80 4.15 11.96
N ILE A 63 16.84 3.24 12.02
CA ILE A 63 15.95 3.08 13.20
C ILE A 63 16.77 2.68 14.42
N GLU A 64 17.69 1.72 14.29
CA GLU A 64 18.55 1.29 15.37
C GLU A 64 19.45 2.44 15.88
N ASP A 65 20.05 3.20 14.98
CA ASP A 65 20.87 4.36 15.30
C ASP A 65 20.10 5.46 16.06
N ILE A 66 18.84 5.70 15.67
CA ILE A 66 17.99 6.74 16.30
C ILE A 66 17.42 6.28 17.64
N THR A 67 17.02 5.00 17.75
CA THR A 67 16.21 4.51 18.88
C THR A 67 16.96 3.56 19.81
N GLY A 68 18.05 2.99 19.36
CA GLY A 68 18.78 1.92 20.05
C GLY A 68 18.05 0.57 19.99
N VAL A 69 17.00 0.44 19.16
CA VAL A 69 16.20 -0.78 19.03
C VAL A 69 16.38 -1.38 17.64
N ARG A 70 16.88 -2.61 17.57
CA ARG A 70 16.93 -3.39 16.34
C ARG A 70 15.58 -4.01 16.04
N LEU A 71 15.03 -3.72 14.86
CA LEU A 71 13.80 -4.32 14.37
C LEU A 71 14.12 -5.52 13.48
N ASP A 72 13.29 -6.57 13.59
CA ASP A 72 13.31 -7.70 12.67
C ASP A 72 12.20 -7.55 11.63
N LEU A 73 12.56 -7.43 10.36
CA LEU A 73 11.62 -7.40 9.25
C LEU A 73 11.70 -8.70 8.46
N THR A 74 10.53 -9.28 8.18
CA THR A 74 10.45 -10.52 7.40
C THR A 74 10.00 -10.23 5.97
N TYR A 75 10.75 -10.77 5.01
CA TYR A 75 10.49 -10.63 3.59
C TYR A 75 9.85 -11.89 3.03
N ASN A 76 8.75 -11.75 2.31
CA ASN A 76 8.10 -12.85 1.58
C ASN A 76 7.76 -14.08 2.44
N ARG A 77 7.55 -13.90 3.74
CA ARG A 77 7.29 -14.99 4.68
C ARG A 77 5.90 -15.56 4.46
N LYS A 78 5.84 -16.86 4.17
CA LYS A 78 4.58 -17.60 4.06
C LYS A 78 3.96 -17.84 5.42
N GLY A 79 2.63 -17.71 5.48
CA GLY A 79 1.85 -17.94 6.70
C GLY A 79 1.95 -16.83 7.73
N ALA A 80 2.49 -15.66 7.38
CA ALA A 80 2.32 -14.45 8.18
C ALA A 80 0.84 -14.11 8.30
N GLU A 81 0.43 -13.48 9.39
CA GLU A 81 -0.96 -13.05 9.53
C GLU A 81 -1.32 -11.94 8.55
N ILE A 82 -0.42 -11.00 8.33
CA ILE A 82 -0.67 -9.76 7.58
C ILE A 82 0.35 -9.62 6.45
N LEU A 83 -0.12 -9.24 5.25
CA LEU A 83 0.72 -8.66 4.23
C LEU A 83 0.67 -7.14 4.36
N TYR A 84 1.81 -6.53 4.67
CA TYR A 84 1.94 -5.08 4.64
C TYR A 84 2.44 -4.63 3.27
N VAL A 85 1.71 -3.71 2.62
CA VAL A 85 2.00 -3.21 1.27
C VAL A 85 2.22 -1.70 1.32
N PRO A 86 3.42 -1.22 1.71
CA PRO A 86 3.76 0.19 1.58
C PRO A 86 3.98 0.54 0.11
N PRO A 87 3.71 1.79 -0.31
CA PRO A 87 4.04 2.22 -1.64
C PRO A 87 5.56 2.27 -1.83
N SER A 88 6.03 1.96 -3.03
CA SER A 88 7.47 1.96 -3.31
C SER A 88 8.10 3.36 -3.16
N GLY A 89 7.31 4.43 -3.25
CA GLY A 89 7.75 5.78 -2.90
C GLY A 89 8.27 5.91 -1.47
N ASP A 90 7.64 5.21 -0.51
CA ASP A 90 8.06 5.23 0.89
C ASP A 90 9.34 4.41 1.11
N ILE A 91 9.59 3.41 0.26
CA ILE A 91 10.80 2.59 0.35
C ILE A 91 12.02 3.36 -0.18
N PHE A 92 11.86 4.18 -1.22
CA PHE A 92 12.98 4.73 -1.99
C PHE A 92 13.11 6.25 -1.97
N ALA A 93 12.20 6.98 -1.36
CA ALA A 93 12.19 8.44 -1.41
C ALA A 93 11.95 9.10 -0.05
N THR A 94 12.75 10.13 0.22
CA THR A 94 12.53 11.03 1.37
C THR A 94 11.48 12.10 0.97
N PRO A 95 10.47 12.39 1.83
CA PRO A 95 10.34 11.98 3.23
C PRO A 95 9.54 10.68 3.48
N GLY A 96 9.11 9.97 2.44
CA GLY A 96 8.29 8.76 2.58
C GLY A 96 8.92 7.68 3.46
N ASN A 97 10.24 7.51 3.38
CA ASN A 97 10.96 6.55 4.20
C ASN A 97 10.81 6.82 5.71
N TYR A 98 10.74 8.07 6.16
CA TYR A 98 10.49 8.37 7.57
C TYR A 98 9.09 7.94 8.02
N THR A 99 8.10 8.07 7.14
CA THR A 99 6.75 7.57 7.40
C THR A 99 6.75 6.05 7.53
N LEU A 100 7.44 5.37 6.63
CA LEU A 100 7.58 3.91 6.65
C LEU A 100 8.33 3.43 7.90
N MET A 101 9.44 4.07 8.27
CA MET A 101 10.16 3.77 9.51
C MET A 101 9.26 3.87 10.73
N GLY A 102 8.45 4.95 10.85
CA GLY A 102 7.48 5.10 11.93
C GLY A 102 6.43 4.00 11.97
N GLN A 103 5.98 3.52 10.82
CA GLN A 103 5.04 2.41 10.72
C GLN A 103 5.68 1.07 11.13
N LEU A 104 6.93 0.81 10.71
CA LEU A 104 7.67 -0.38 11.12
C LEU A 104 7.92 -0.41 12.63
N MET A 105 8.28 0.73 13.22
CA MET A 105 8.44 0.88 14.69
C MET A 105 7.13 0.61 15.42
N LEU A 106 5.99 1.15 14.93
CA LEU A 106 4.67 0.89 15.49
C LEU A 106 4.33 -0.61 15.44
N PHE A 107 4.58 -1.26 14.33
CA PHE A 107 4.29 -2.69 14.17
C PHE A 107 5.16 -3.55 15.08
N HIS A 108 6.42 -3.17 15.25
CA HIS A 108 7.34 -3.83 16.19
C HIS A 108 6.84 -3.69 17.64
N GLU A 109 6.52 -2.48 18.08
CA GLU A 109 6.02 -2.21 19.43
C GLU A 109 4.73 -2.98 19.74
N LEU A 110 3.88 -3.16 18.74
CA LEU A 110 2.65 -3.94 18.87
C LEU A 110 2.85 -5.45 18.75
N GLY A 111 4.05 -5.92 18.40
CA GLY A 111 4.34 -7.33 18.19
C GLY A 111 3.53 -7.95 17.04
N LEU A 112 3.29 -7.20 15.96
CA LEU A 112 2.49 -7.68 14.84
C LEU A 112 3.17 -8.80 14.07
N ASP A 113 2.40 -9.81 13.68
CA ASP A 113 2.83 -10.88 12.78
C ASP A 113 2.56 -10.49 11.33
N TYR A 114 3.55 -9.88 10.68
CA TYR A 114 3.42 -9.39 9.30
C TYR A 114 4.64 -9.74 8.45
N THR A 115 4.48 -9.59 7.16
CA THR A 115 5.56 -9.65 6.18
C THR A 115 5.38 -8.58 5.12
N VAL A 116 6.48 -8.15 4.49
CA VAL A 116 6.47 -7.33 3.29
C VAL A 116 6.84 -8.19 2.08
N SER A 117 6.36 -7.79 0.89
CA SER A 117 6.75 -8.46 -0.35
C SER A 117 7.85 -7.68 -1.06
N THR A 118 8.88 -8.38 -1.53
CA THR A 118 9.88 -7.84 -2.44
C THR A 118 9.47 -7.95 -3.91
N PHE A 119 8.31 -8.54 -4.19
CA PHE A 119 7.80 -8.77 -5.55
C PHE A 119 6.63 -7.87 -5.92
N ASN A 120 5.99 -7.22 -4.96
CA ASN A 120 4.89 -6.31 -5.22
C ASN A 120 4.71 -5.29 -4.08
N SER A 121 5.00 -4.03 -4.37
CA SER A 121 4.81 -2.88 -3.48
C SER A 121 4.03 -1.74 -4.13
N GLU A 122 3.24 -2.05 -5.19
CA GLU A 122 2.43 -1.06 -5.89
C GLU A 122 0.99 -1.52 -6.07
N GLY A 123 0.09 -0.56 -6.03
CA GLY A 123 -1.32 -0.75 -6.33
C GLY A 123 -1.69 -0.35 -7.76
N GLY A 124 -2.97 -0.50 -8.07
CA GLY A 124 -3.53 -0.23 -9.39
C GLY A 124 -3.53 1.24 -9.83
N ASN A 125 -3.15 2.18 -8.94
CA ASN A 125 -3.09 3.60 -9.25
C ASN A 125 -2.21 3.92 -10.47
N PHE A 126 -1.11 3.20 -10.69
CA PHE A 126 -0.29 3.36 -11.89
C PHE A 126 -1.04 2.93 -13.16
N GLY A 127 -1.92 1.95 -13.07
CA GLY A 127 -2.78 1.55 -14.20
C GLY A 127 -3.70 2.66 -14.69
N LEU A 128 -4.13 3.57 -13.81
CA LEU A 128 -4.94 4.74 -14.20
C LEU A 128 -4.23 5.69 -15.16
N PHE A 129 -2.92 5.58 -15.32
CA PHE A 129 -2.20 6.36 -16.34
C PHE A 129 -2.46 5.86 -17.76
N THR A 130 -2.95 4.63 -17.91
CA THR A 130 -3.17 3.99 -19.20
C THR A 130 -4.62 3.58 -19.40
N SER A 131 -5.16 2.69 -18.55
CA SER A 131 -6.51 2.14 -18.69
C SER A 131 -7.05 1.50 -17.43
N ASN A 132 -8.37 1.35 -17.38
CA ASN A 132 -9.04 0.59 -16.31
C ASN A 132 -8.58 -0.88 -16.27
N GLU A 133 -8.31 -1.50 -17.41
CA GLU A 133 -7.81 -2.88 -17.47
C GLU A 133 -6.41 -3.00 -16.84
N MET A 134 -5.51 -2.06 -17.08
CA MET A 134 -4.19 -2.05 -16.44
C MET A 134 -4.31 -1.83 -14.93
N MET A 135 -5.19 -0.94 -14.50
CA MET A 135 -5.50 -0.73 -13.08
C MET A 135 -5.97 -2.02 -12.41
N LYS A 136 -6.93 -2.71 -13.01
CA LYS A 136 -7.45 -3.99 -12.57
C LYS A 136 -6.35 -5.04 -12.42
N ARG A 137 -5.53 -5.21 -13.44
CA ARG A 137 -4.43 -6.18 -13.44
C ARG A 137 -3.39 -5.90 -12.36
N LEU A 138 -3.07 -4.63 -12.10
CA LEU A 138 -2.14 -4.25 -11.02
C LEU A 138 -2.75 -4.51 -9.65
N ASN A 139 -4.04 -4.22 -9.45
CA ASN A 139 -4.74 -4.59 -8.21
C ASN A 139 -4.72 -6.11 -7.99
N GLN A 140 -4.99 -6.89 -9.04
CA GLN A 140 -4.95 -8.36 -8.95
C GLN A 140 -3.59 -8.90 -8.50
N LYS A 141 -2.48 -8.23 -8.83
CA LYS A 141 -1.14 -8.63 -8.37
C LYS A 141 -1.00 -8.57 -6.86
N ILE A 142 -1.59 -7.56 -6.18
CA ILE A 142 -1.58 -7.48 -4.72
C ILE A 142 -2.25 -8.72 -4.12
N TYR A 143 -3.43 -9.06 -4.62
CA TYR A 143 -4.19 -10.20 -4.12
C TYR A 143 -3.54 -11.54 -4.47
N ALA A 144 -2.94 -11.66 -5.67
CA ALA A 144 -2.15 -12.83 -6.04
C ALA A 144 -0.96 -13.03 -5.10
N GLU A 145 -0.30 -11.95 -4.71
CA GLU A 145 0.81 -11.98 -3.76
C GLU A 145 0.34 -12.38 -2.35
N ALA A 146 -0.75 -11.81 -1.88
CA ALA A 146 -1.37 -12.20 -0.61
C ALA A 146 -1.73 -13.69 -0.58
N LYS A 147 -2.29 -14.21 -1.69
CA LYS A 147 -2.59 -15.64 -1.86
C LYS A 147 -1.33 -16.49 -1.84
N ARG A 148 -0.28 -16.08 -2.55
CA ARG A 148 1.01 -16.78 -2.61
C ARG A 148 1.65 -16.92 -1.23
N LEU A 149 1.52 -15.87 -0.41
CA LEU A 149 2.06 -15.83 0.95
C LEU A 149 1.13 -16.50 1.98
N GLY A 150 -0.14 -16.69 1.66
CA GLY A 150 -1.10 -17.34 2.56
C GLY A 150 -1.41 -16.50 3.79
N VAL A 151 -1.47 -15.18 3.64
CA VAL A 151 -1.82 -14.25 4.72
C VAL A 151 -3.33 -14.19 4.94
N LYS A 152 -3.76 -13.67 6.10
CA LYS A 152 -5.19 -13.54 6.41
C LYS A 152 -5.80 -12.29 5.77
N PHE A 153 -5.12 -11.16 5.84
CA PHE A 153 -5.58 -9.89 5.27
C PHE A 153 -4.40 -8.97 4.92
N ILE A 154 -4.70 -7.81 4.36
CA ILE A 154 -3.71 -6.86 3.87
C ILE A 154 -3.83 -5.55 4.66
N ILE A 155 -2.68 -4.97 5.04
CA ILE A 155 -2.59 -3.56 5.44
C ILE A 155 -1.91 -2.80 4.30
N GLY A 156 -2.62 -1.83 3.72
CA GLY A 156 -2.06 -0.90 2.74
C GLY A 156 -1.35 0.26 3.43
N GLY A 157 -0.26 0.70 2.83
CA GLY A 157 0.50 1.86 3.30
C GLY A 157 -0.27 3.18 3.17
N GLU A 158 0.46 4.29 3.26
CA GLU A 158 -0.13 5.63 3.33
C GLU A 158 -0.70 6.14 1.98
N CYS A 159 -0.39 5.52 0.85
CA CYS A 159 -0.72 6.02 -0.48
C CYS A 159 -2.22 6.16 -0.72
N GLY A 160 -2.71 7.40 -0.63
CA GLY A 160 -4.12 7.72 -0.87
C GLY A 160 -4.60 7.39 -2.28
N HIS A 161 -3.71 7.42 -3.29
CA HIS A 161 -4.05 7.03 -4.66
C HIS A 161 -4.31 5.52 -4.77
N MET A 162 -3.44 4.70 -4.17
CA MET A 162 -3.64 3.25 -4.10
C MET A 162 -4.95 2.93 -3.36
N TRP A 163 -5.17 3.59 -2.22
CA TRP A 163 -6.37 3.41 -1.43
C TRP A 163 -7.64 3.81 -2.18
N ARG A 164 -7.61 4.97 -2.87
CA ARG A 164 -8.73 5.42 -3.71
C ARG A 164 -9.09 4.38 -4.77
N VAL A 165 -8.09 3.83 -5.47
CA VAL A 165 -8.31 2.85 -6.53
C VAL A 165 -8.93 1.57 -5.97
N ILE A 166 -8.46 1.09 -4.83
CA ILE A 166 -9.02 -0.09 -4.18
C ILE A 166 -10.46 0.13 -3.74
N ASN A 167 -10.79 1.27 -3.15
CA ASN A 167 -12.13 1.54 -2.64
C ASN A 167 -13.13 1.99 -3.71
N GLN A 168 -12.72 2.83 -4.64
CA GLN A 168 -13.61 3.41 -5.64
C GLN A 168 -13.86 2.47 -6.82
N TYR A 169 -12.89 1.61 -7.15
CA TYR A 169 -12.93 0.75 -8.33
C TYR A 169 -12.89 -0.73 -7.93
N MET A 170 -13.61 -1.09 -6.87
CA MET A 170 -13.67 -2.48 -6.39
C MET A 170 -14.08 -3.48 -7.48
N ASP A 171 -14.99 -3.08 -8.36
CA ASP A 171 -15.46 -3.92 -9.47
C ASP A 171 -14.33 -4.29 -10.44
N THR A 172 -13.28 -3.48 -10.49
CA THR A 172 -12.11 -3.72 -11.33
C THR A 172 -11.07 -4.61 -10.66
N MET A 173 -11.21 -4.90 -9.38
CA MET A 173 -10.27 -5.77 -8.67
C MET A 173 -10.42 -7.25 -9.02
N ASN A 174 -11.60 -7.66 -9.46
CA ASN A 174 -11.95 -9.00 -9.94
C ASN A 174 -10.89 -10.08 -9.71
N GLY A 175 -10.72 -10.42 -8.49
CA GLY A 175 -9.99 -11.59 -8.10
C GLY A 175 -10.75 -12.19 -6.94
N PRO A 176 -10.81 -13.51 -6.80
CA PRO A 176 -11.38 -14.10 -5.62
C PRO A 176 -10.54 -13.68 -4.42
N ALA A 177 -11.04 -12.73 -3.64
CA ALA A 177 -10.46 -12.36 -2.35
C ALA A 177 -11.05 -13.24 -1.22
N ASP A 178 -11.82 -14.27 -1.55
CA ASP A 178 -12.48 -15.18 -0.61
C ASP A 178 -11.48 -16.02 0.19
N PHE A 179 -10.24 -16.12 -0.26
CA PHE A 179 -9.15 -16.73 0.47
C PHE A 179 -8.58 -15.83 1.58
N LEU A 180 -8.99 -14.57 1.63
CA LEU A 180 -8.64 -13.62 2.68
C LEU A 180 -9.80 -13.46 3.66
N GLU A 181 -9.46 -13.26 4.92
CA GLU A 181 -10.42 -12.96 5.98
C GLU A 181 -10.85 -11.49 5.95
N VAL A 182 -11.97 -11.18 6.56
CA VAL A 182 -12.31 -9.79 6.87
C VAL A 182 -11.27 -9.29 7.87
N PRO A 183 -10.59 -8.14 7.59
CA PRO A 183 -9.55 -7.67 8.47
C PRO A 183 -10.04 -7.49 9.90
N LYS A 184 -9.29 -8.05 10.82
CA LYS A 184 -9.53 -7.95 12.26
C LYS A 184 -8.23 -7.59 12.95
N SER A 185 -8.25 -6.54 13.76
CA SER A 185 -7.06 -6.16 14.52
C SER A 185 -6.64 -7.28 15.48
N PRO A 186 -5.42 -7.82 15.37
CA PRO A 186 -4.93 -8.83 16.30
C PRO A 186 -4.68 -8.25 17.72
N ILE A 187 -4.63 -6.93 17.84
CA ILE A 187 -4.32 -6.22 19.09
C ILE A 187 -5.58 -5.83 19.86
N THR A 188 -6.60 -5.33 19.16
CA THR A 188 -7.82 -4.78 19.78
C THR A 188 -9.02 -5.70 19.62
N GLY A 189 -8.98 -6.60 18.63
CA GLY A 189 -10.12 -7.43 18.25
C GLY A 189 -11.15 -6.73 17.38
N THR A 190 -10.93 -5.45 17.02
CA THR A 190 -11.81 -4.67 16.15
C THR A 190 -11.91 -5.33 14.78
N VAL A 191 -13.13 -5.56 14.29
CA VAL A 191 -13.40 -6.01 12.93
C VAL A 191 -13.62 -4.78 12.05
N PHE A 192 -12.86 -4.67 10.96
CA PHE A 192 -12.95 -3.56 10.02
C PHE A 192 -14.00 -3.87 8.95
N GLU A 193 -15.26 -3.63 9.27
CA GLU A 193 -16.40 -3.98 8.42
C GLU A 193 -16.40 -3.29 7.05
N ASN A 194 -15.87 -2.08 6.97
CA ASN A 194 -15.68 -1.35 5.72
C ASN A 194 -14.67 -2.02 4.76
N ALA A 195 -13.80 -2.87 5.29
CA ALA A 195 -12.83 -3.65 4.51
C ALA A 195 -13.34 -5.07 4.18
N ARG A 196 -14.62 -5.38 4.42
CA ARG A 196 -15.20 -6.71 4.18
C ARG A 196 -15.01 -7.18 2.73
N SER A 197 -15.16 -6.29 1.77
CA SER A 197 -15.01 -6.61 0.35
C SER A 197 -13.55 -6.57 -0.10
N THR A 198 -12.81 -5.50 0.27
CA THR A 198 -11.43 -5.28 -0.16
C THR A 198 -10.43 -6.19 0.53
N LYS A 199 -10.75 -6.71 1.72
CA LYS A 199 -9.80 -7.49 2.55
C LYS A 199 -8.49 -6.73 2.84
N MET A 200 -8.52 -5.41 2.65
CA MET A 200 -7.40 -4.50 2.89
C MET A 200 -7.87 -3.30 3.70
N ILE A 201 -7.12 -2.96 4.74
CA ILE A 201 -7.31 -1.75 5.54
C ILE A 201 -6.16 -0.77 5.30
N HIS A 202 -6.43 0.50 5.47
CA HIS A 202 -5.40 1.54 5.42
C HIS A 202 -4.62 1.57 6.73
N VAL A 203 -3.30 1.78 6.65
CA VAL A 203 -2.44 1.84 7.84
C VAL A 203 -2.90 2.89 8.84
N THR A 204 -3.43 4.05 8.39
CA THR A 204 -3.95 5.07 9.30
C THR A 204 -5.23 4.64 10.01
N GLU A 205 -6.07 3.82 9.38
CA GLU A 205 -7.26 3.26 10.01
C GLU A 205 -6.88 2.28 11.12
N PHE A 206 -5.91 1.41 10.84
CA PHE A 206 -5.33 0.53 11.85
C PHE A 206 -4.71 1.31 13.00
N THR A 207 -3.90 2.34 12.70
CA THR A 207 -3.28 3.20 13.73
C THR A 207 -4.32 3.93 14.59
N ALA A 208 -5.40 4.44 13.96
CA ALA A 208 -6.48 5.08 14.68
C ALA A 208 -7.20 4.12 15.64
N ASP A 209 -7.37 2.85 15.25
CA ASP A 209 -7.92 1.81 16.13
C ASP A 209 -7.02 1.58 17.35
N ILE A 210 -5.72 1.45 17.14
CA ILE A 210 -4.72 1.27 18.20
C ILE A 210 -4.74 2.44 19.21
N ILE A 211 -4.80 3.67 18.70
CA ILE A 211 -4.86 4.88 19.55
C ILE A 211 -6.16 4.91 20.36
N ARG A 212 -7.31 4.68 19.73
CA ARG A 212 -8.63 4.69 20.38
C ARG A 212 -8.74 3.67 21.52
N HIS A 213 -8.03 2.56 21.39
CA HIS A 213 -8.00 1.51 22.42
C HIS A 213 -6.84 1.65 23.41
N ASN A 214 -6.11 2.78 23.39
CA ASN A 214 -4.98 3.07 24.28
C ASN A 214 -3.92 1.95 24.28
N LYS A 215 -3.62 1.36 23.11
CA LYS A 215 -2.63 0.31 22.96
C LYS A 215 -1.21 0.82 22.79
N ILE A 216 -1.06 2.12 22.52
CA ILE A 216 0.20 2.86 22.53
C ILE A 216 0.06 4.11 23.41
N LYS A 217 1.16 4.48 24.07
CA LYS A 217 1.23 5.76 24.78
C LYS A 217 1.76 6.83 23.84
N LEU A 218 0.96 7.87 23.64
CA LEU A 218 1.38 9.07 22.94
C LEU A 218 1.84 10.11 23.96
N ASP A 219 3.04 10.66 23.77
CA ASP A 219 3.55 11.76 24.58
C ASP A 219 3.44 13.08 23.82
N PRO A 220 2.37 13.85 24.03
CA PRO A 220 2.17 15.12 23.33
C PRO A 220 3.23 16.18 23.70
N SER A 221 3.94 16.03 24.82
CA SER A 221 4.97 17.00 25.22
C SER A 221 6.15 17.04 24.27
N ARG A 222 6.44 15.92 23.57
CA ARG A 222 7.52 15.84 22.57
C ARG A 222 7.22 16.62 21.30
N ASN A 223 5.95 16.95 21.07
CA ASN A 223 5.49 17.71 19.90
C ASN A 223 5.07 19.14 20.26
N ALA A 224 5.29 19.56 21.50
CA ALA A 224 4.99 20.90 21.95
C ALA A 224 5.82 21.92 21.15
N GLY A 225 5.16 22.79 20.38
CA GLY A 225 5.80 23.79 19.52
C GLY A 225 5.90 23.42 18.04
N ILE A 226 5.36 22.29 17.61
CA ILE A 226 5.29 21.89 16.20
C ILE A 226 3.94 22.28 15.54
N VAL A 227 3.04 22.91 16.29
CA VAL A 227 1.73 23.38 15.79
C VAL A 227 1.77 24.87 15.57
#